data_9f76b316d400aafcc653fa80967e00af
#
_entry.id   9f76b316d400aafcc653fa80967e00af
#
_cell.length_a   1.000
_cell.length_b   1.000
_cell.length_c   1.000
_cell.angle_alpha   90.00
_cell.angle_beta   90.00
_cell.angle_gamma   90.00
#
_symmetry.space_group_name_H-M   'P 1'
#
loop_
_entity.id
_entity.type
_entity.pdbx_description
1 polymer ?
#
loop_
_entity_poly.entity_id
_entity_poly.type
_entity_poly.pdbx_seq_one_letter_code
_entity_poly.pdbx_strand_id
1 'polypeptide(L)'
;MALGTTPFSNSTVVATIPEIWTPMILKQLFAKTVAANFFTDLTPFAQGGGDILHVPDMFTNNFTIGSQATQGTEVTLQNPAQVDVTLTIATHRYIAIQIGDLTLQQIAKDASLGYSISQLYTNKIGLALADDLDVSILNLWSGLTTNSVGDTATVLSDAEIRQAIEKLATANFDLRECAWFLHPYAFWVQIAAVAKYYDMSQAGGTGSFVREGNFGPMDASRGLQGHLYGIPLFVTSNIVTSGLTLRNLLAHKTAFGYATQTPGGQRVRVQSENVIEFLSNVTVADLIYGATELRDGAGVVVNSASAFIGS
;
A
#
# COMPACT_ATOMS: atom_id res chain seq x y z
N MET A 1 60.20 -26.02 40.37
CA MET A 1 58.92 -26.33 39.65
C MET A 1 58.58 -25.10 38.80
N ALA A 2 58.74 -25.19 37.49
CA ALA A 2 58.30 -24.09 36.64
C ALA A 2 56.78 -24.15 36.48
N LEU A 3 56.10 -23.07 36.85
CA LEU A 3 54.68 -22.91 36.60
C LEU A 3 54.44 -22.91 35.07
N GLY A 4 53.54 -23.74 34.61
CA GLY A 4 53.18 -23.85 33.22
C GLY A 4 52.76 -22.47 32.67
N THR A 5 53.40 -22.07 31.56
CA THR A 5 53.33 -20.72 30.97
C THR A 5 52.15 -20.52 30.02
N THR A 6 51.20 -21.41 29.98
CA THR A 6 49.99 -21.21 29.19
C THR A 6 48.83 -20.80 30.07
N PRO A 7 48.47 -19.50 30.11
CA PRO A 7 47.27 -19.08 30.82
C PRO A 7 46.01 -19.68 30.13
N PHE A 8 45.00 -20.00 30.93
CA PHE A 8 43.72 -20.40 30.38
C PHE A 8 43.23 -19.35 29.35
N SER A 9 43.20 -19.76 28.10
CA SER A 9 42.70 -18.86 27.03
C SER A 9 41.21 -19.02 26.86
N ASN A 10 40.58 -17.99 26.35
CA ASN A 10 39.17 -17.96 26.02
C ASN A 10 38.74 -19.14 25.11
N SER A 11 39.67 -19.62 24.27
CA SER A 11 39.46 -20.77 23.40
C SER A 11 39.39 -22.13 24.15
N THR A 12 39.93 -22.21 25.38
CA THR A 12 40.00 -23.46 26.15
C THR A 12 38.75 -23.63 27.03
N VAL A 13 38.05 -22.55 27.36
CA VAL A 13 36.90 -22.53 28.24
C VAL A 13 35.58 -22.09 27.59
N VAL A 14 35.51 -22.15 26.27
CA VAL A 14 34.34 -21.74 25.47
C VAL A 14 33.03 -22.38 25.96
N ALA A 15 33.10 -23.64 26.39
CA ALA A 15 31.90 -24.35 26.87
C ALA A 15 31.36 -23.86 28.22
N THR A 16 32.16 -23.10 28.98
CA THR A 16 31.78 -22.60 30.32
C THR A 16 31.47 -21.12 30.36
N ILE A 17 31.68 -20.40 29.23
CA ILE A 17 31.34 -18.99 29.12
C ILE A 17 29.85 -18.88 28.77
N PRO A 18 29.00 -18.36 29.68
CA PRO A 18 27.60 -18.19 29.36
C PRO A 18 27.40 -17.20 28.23
N GLU A 19 26.65 -17.58 27.20
CA GLU A 19 26.23 -16.68 26.15
C GLU A 19 25.18 -15.70 26.69
N ILE A 20 25.44 -14.41 26.57
CA ILE A 20 24.53 -13.37 27.02
C ILE A 20 23.70 -12.93 25.81
N TRP A 21 22.44 -13.31 25.81
CA TRP A 21 21.48 -12.86 24.81
C TRP A 21 20.85 -11.55 25.25
N THR A 22 20.87 -10.55 24.39
CA THR A 22 20.17 -9.29 24.67
C THR A 22 18.66 -9.50 24.53
N PRO A 23 17.85 -9.02 25.49
CA PRO A 23 16.39 -9.05 25.37
C PRO A 23 15.86 -8.11 24.29
N MET A 24 16.75 -7.35 23.63
CA MET A 24 16.35 -6.42 22.58
C MET A 24 16.04 -7.16 21.27
N ILE A 25 14.77 -7.23 20.93
CA ILE A 25 14.32 -7.76 19.64
C ILE A 25 14.23 -6.60 18.65
N LEU A 26 14.98 -6.68 17.57
CA LEU A 26 14.86 -5.76 16.46
C LEU A 26 13.55 -6.07 15.71
N LYS A 27 12.60 -5.15 15.79
CA LYS A 27 11.34 -5.24 15.05
C LYS A 27 11.60 -4.92 13.58
N GLN A 28 11.18 -5.81 12.71
CA GLN A 28 11.14 -5.53 11.29
C GLN A 28 10.04 -4.50 11.02
N LEU A 29 10.39 -3.43 10.30
CA LEU A 29 9.44 -2.44 9.83
C LEU A 29 8.96 -2.85 8.43
N PHE A 30 7.66 -2.97 8.28
CA PHE A 30 7.02 -3.12 6.98
C PHE A 30 6.58 -1.76 6.47
N ALA A 31 6.41 -1.65 5.16
CA ALA A 31 5.77 -0.49 4.58
C ALA A 31 4.38 -0.30 5.19
N LYS A 32 3.99 0.96 5.41
CA LYS A 32 2.64 1.23 5.91
C LYS A 32 1.63 0.99 4.81
N THR A 33 0.60 0.22 5.12
CA THR A 33 -0.53 0.00 4.22
C THR A 33 -1.33 1.29 4.11
N VAL A 34 -1.41 1.84 2.92
CA VAL A 34 -2.09 3.11 2.65
C VAL A 34 -3.20 2.97 1.62
N ALA A 35 -3.02 2.12 0.61
CA ALA A 35 -3.98 1.94 -0.47
C ALA A 35 -5.28 1.30 0.03
N ALA A 36 -5.21 0.25 0.83
CA ALA A 36 -6.39 -0.41 1.39
C ALA A 36 -7.24 0.50 2.31
N ASN A 37 -6.65 1.54 2.88
CA ASN A 37 -7.38 2.50 3.71
C ASN A 37 -7.98 3.66 2.92
N PHE A 38 -7.55 3.87 1.68
CA PHE A 38 -7.98 4.98 0.85
C PHE A 38 -9.01 4.58 -0.20
N PHE A 39 -8.78 3.47 -0.91
CA PHE A 39 -9.65 3.02 -2.00
C PHE A 39 -10.94 2.36 -1.50
N THR A 40 -11.87 2.14 -2.42
CA THR A 40 -13.21 1.65 -2.10
C THR A 40 -13.18 0.21 -1.59
N ASP A 41 -13.64 0.01 -0.36
CA ASP A 41 -13.78 -1.31 0.27
C ASP A 41 -15.15 -1.91 -0.06
N LEU A 42 -15.17 -2.95 -0.87
CA LEU A 42 -16.35 -3.71 -1.29
C LEU A 42 -16.56 -4.98 -0.45
N THR A 43 -15.76 -5.20 0.58
CA THR A 43 -15.84 -6.36 1.48
C THR A 43 -17.25 -6.60 2.04
N PRO A 44 -18.02 -5.57 2.45
CA PRO A 44 -19.38 -5.79 2.98
C PRO A 44 -20.32 -6.51 2.00
N PHE A 45 -20.09 -6.34 0.68
CA PHE A 45 -20.91 -6.98 -0.35
C PHE A 45 -20.44 -8.40 -0.69
N ALA A 46 -19.20 -8.73 -0.36
CA ALA A 46 -18.59 -10.04 -0.63
C ALA A 46 -18.85 -11.08 0.46
N GLN A 47 -19.38 -10.69 1.63
CA GLN A 47 -19.57 -11.59 2.78
C GLN A 47 -20.64 -12.67 2.58
N GLY A 48 -21.51 -12.52 1.58
CA GLY A 48 -22.57 -13.49 1.27
C GLY A 48 -22.11 -14.76 0.55
N GLY A 49 -20.82 -14.88 0.23
CA GLY A 49 -20.29 -15.92 -0.65
C GLY A 49 -20.39 -15.51 -2.13
N GLY A 50 -19.71 -16.27 -2.99
CA GLY A 50 -19.56 -15.96 -4.40
C GLY A 50 -18.10 -15.59 -4.72
N ASP A 51 -17.71 -15.83 -5.95
CA ASP A 51 -16.35 -15.58 -6.47
C ASP A 51 -16.25 -14.28 -7.27
N ILE A 52 -17.40 -13.78 -7.75
CA ILE A 52 -17.48 -12.57 -8.58
C ILE A 52 -18.47 -11.59 -7.98
N LEU A 53 -18.04 -10.36 -7.82
CA LEU A 53 -18.86 -9.22 -7.43
C LEU A 53 -19.07 -8.31 -8.65
N HIS A 54 -20.32 -8.11 -9.04
CA HIS A 54 -20.68 -7.18 -10.11
C HIS A 54 -20.94 -5.80 -9.55
N VAL A 55 -20.17 -4.81 -9.99
CA VAL A 55 -20.34 -3.40 -9.62
C VAL A 55 -20.92 -2.67 -10.83
N PRO A 56 -22.19 -2.25 -10.80
CA PRO A 56 -22.80 -1.55 -11.93
C PRO A 56 -22.12 -0.19 -12.13
N ASP A 57 -21.58 0.04 -13.32
CA ASP A 57 -21.02 1.33 -13.70
C ASP A 57 -22.12 2.17 -14.37
N MET A 58 -22.68 3.10 -13.60
CA MET A 58 -23.67 4.05 -14.09
C MET A 58 -23.06 5.34 -14.64
N PHE A 59 -21.74 5.48 -14.58
CA PHE A 59 -21.05 6.73 -14.93
C PHE A 59 -20.58 6.77 -16.39
N THR A 60 -20.50 5.64 -17.05
CA THR A 60 -20.09 5.54 -18.46
C THR A 60 -21.23 5.92 -19.42
N ASN A 61 -22.47 5.97 -18.92
CA ASN A 61 -23.63 6.30 -19.73
C ASN A 61 -23.82 7.82 -19.86
N ASN A 62 -23.44 8.36 -21.00
CA ASN A 62 -23.69 9.75 -21.34
C ASN A 62 -25.09 9.90 -21.93
N PHE A 63 -25.95 10.66 -21.25
CA PHE A 63 -27.21 11.09 -21.81
C PHE A 63 -27.00 12.27 -22.75
N THR A 64 -27.56 12.17 -23.95
CA THR A 64 -27.51 13.29 -24.91
C THR A 64 -28.71 14.21 -24.65
N ILE A 65 -28.44 15.49 -24.47
CA ILE A 65 -29.49 16.48 -24.32
C ILE A 65 -30.16 16.67 -25.66
N GLY A 66 -31.43 16.27 -25.76
CA GLY A 66 -32.26 16.55 -26.96
C GLY A 66 -32.77 17.96 -26.94
N SER A 67 -32.89 18.57 -28.11
CA SER A 67 -33.55 19.88 -28.31
C SER A 67 -34.79 19.70 -29.17
N GLN A 68 -35.92 20.16 -28.63
CA GLN A 68 -37.17 20.18 -29.39
C GLN A 68 -37.37 21.56 -30.03
N ALA A 69 -37.06 21.63 -31.33
CA ALA A 69 -37.18 22.87 -32.10
C ALA A 69 -38.60 23.20 -32.49
N THR A 70 -39.51 22.20 -32.53
CA THR A 70 -40.91 22.38 -32.96
C THR A 70 -41.80 21.73 -31.93
N GLN A 71 -42.81 22.48 -31.46
CA GLN A 71 -43.79 21.99 -30.51
C GLN A 71 -44.66 20.88 -31.15
N GLY A 72 -44.82 19.73 -30.44
CA GLY A 72 -45.63 18.63 -30.94
C GLY A 72 -44.86 17.55 -31.72
N THR A 73 -43.53 17.67 -31.85
CA THR A 73 -42.69 16.56 -32.35
C THR A 73 -42.38 15.54 -31.25
N GLU A 74 -42.31 14.27 -31.61
CA GLU A 74 -41.99 13.19 -30.71
C GLU A 74 -40.56 13.35 -30.18
N VAL A 75 -40.38 13.14 -28.86
CA VAL A 75 -39.03 13.15 -28.24
C VAL A 75 -38.33 11.84 -28.50
N THR A 76 -37.05 11.91 -28.84
CA THR A 76 -36.22 10.73 -29.01
C THR A 76 -35.91 10.08 -27.66
N LEU A 77 -36.37 8.87 -27.46
CA LEU A 77 -36.07 8.09 -26.28
C LEU A 77 -34.65 7.55 -26.35
N GLN A 78 -33.94 7.64 -25.24
CA GLN A 78 -32.61 7.08 -25.09
C GLN A 78 -32.70 5.81 -24.23
N ASN A 79 -32.00 4.78 -24.66
CA ASN A 79 -31.86 3.52 -23.90
C ASN A 79 -30.40 3.38 -23.46
N PRO A 80 -30.04 3.82 -22.26
CA PRO A 80 -28.65 3.68 -21.79
C PRO A 80 -28.32 2.21 -21.57
N ALA A 81 -27.20 1.77 -22.14
CA ALA A 81 -26.65 0.44 -21.87
C ALA A 81 -26.02 0.45 -20.46
N GLN A 82 -26.37 -0.52 -19.63
CA GLN A 82 -25.67 -0.74 -18.38
C GLN A 82 -24.40 -1.53 -18.64
N VAL A 83 -23.28 -1.05 -18.14
CA VAL A 83 -21.99 -1.76 -18.11
C VAL A 83 -21.71 -2.06 -16.64
N ASP A 84 -21.23 -3.24 -16.37
CA ASP A 84 -20.78 -3.64 -15.04
C ASP A 84 -19.26 -3.88 -15.02
N VAL A 85 -18.65 -3.54 -13.92
CA VAL A 85 -17.26 -3.88 -13.61
C VAL A 85 -17.29 -5.11 -12.72
N THR A 86 -16.55 -6.14 -13.09
CA THR A 86 -16.46 -7.38 -12.34
C THR A 86 -15.23 -7.38 -11.44
N LEU A 87 -15.43 -7.65 -10.15
CA LEU A 87 -14.36 -7.92 -9.20
C LEU A 87 -14.35 -9.41 -8.88
N THR A 88 -13.28 -10.09 -9.27
CA THR A 88 -13.11 -11.52 -9.00
C THR A 88 -12.27 -11.73 -7.74
N ILE A 89 -12.80 -12.50 -6.78
CA ILE A 89 -12.13 -12.85 -5.53
C ILE A 89 -11.47 -14.22 -5.72
N ALA A 90 -10.27 -14.24 -6.27
CA ALA A 90 -9.55 -15.48 -6.62
C ALA A 90 -8.17 -15.60 -5.96
N THR A 91 -7.69 -14.56 -5.30
CA THR A 91 -6.35 -14.59 -4.70
C THR A 91 -6.42 -15.09 -3.27
N HIS A 92 -5.81 -16.25 -3.02
CA HIS A 92 -5.65 -16.81 -1.67
C HIS A 92 -4.16 -16.79 -1.30
N ARG A 93 -3.80 -15.99 -0.31
CA ARG A 93 -2.44 -15.88 0.23
C ARG A 93 -2.40 -16.45 1.61
N TYR A 94 -1.33 -17.15 1.94
CA TYR A 94 -1.11 -17.68 3.27
C TYR A 94 0.36 -17.64 3.66
N ILE A 95 0.59 -17.59 4.97
CA ILE A 95 1.90 -17.77 5.58
C ILE A 95 1.72 -18.81 6.69
N ALA A 96 2.52 -19.88 6.65
CA ALA A 96 2.49 -20.95 7.65
C ALA A 96 3.84 -21.01 8.37
N ILE A 97 3.80 -21.11 9.70
CA ILE A 97 4.97 -21.31 10.56
C ILE A 97 4.77 -22.54 11.40
N GLN A 98 5.78 -23.40 11.45
CA GLN A 98 5.84 -24.57 12.31
C GLN A 98 6.90 -24.34 13.39
N ILE A 99 6.53 -24.52 14.64
CA ILE A 99 7.44 -24.41 15.79
C ILE A 99 7.40 -25.74 16.54
N GLY A 100 8.53 -26.42 16.67
CA GLY A 100 8.64 -27.68 17.40
C GLY A 100 8.41 -27.49 18.90
N ASP A 101 7.80 -28.47 19.54
CA ASP A 101 7.46 -28.44 20.99
C ASP A 101 8.70 -28.25 21.86
N LEU A 102 9.83 -28.86 21.51
CA LEU A 102 11.09 -28.68 22.23
C LEU A 102 11.52 -27.19 22.20
N THR A 103 11.43 -26.55 21.06
CA THR A 103 11.77 -25.13 20.89
C THR A 103 10.81 -24.26 21.70
N LEU A 104 9.50 -24.55 21.67
CA LEU A 104 8.50 -23.83 22.46
C LEU A 104 8.78 -23.95 23.98
N GLN A 105 9.17 -25.14 24.48
CA GLN A 105 9.50 -25.33 25.87
C GLN A 105 10.79 -24.58 26.28
N GLN A 106 11.77 -24.52 25.41
CA GLN A 106 13.00 -23.77 25.64
C GLN A 106 12.77 -22.26 25.65
N ILE A 107 11.93 -21.77 24.77
CA ILE A 107 11.56 -20.35 24.68
C ILE A 107 10.62 -19.94 25.82
N ALA A 108 9.68 -20.80 26.22
CA ALA A 108 8.74 -20.52 27.31
C ALA A 108 9.42 -20.29 28.66
N LYS A 109 10.64 -20.79 28.83
CA LYS A 109 11.42 -20.58 30.05
C LYS A 109 11.96 -19.15 30.21
N ASP A 110 12.02 -18.39 29.10
CA ASP A 110 12.46 -17.00 29.10
C ASP A 110 11.30 -15.99 29.22
N ALA A 111 10.30 -16.33 30.04
CA ALA A 111 9.19 -15.43 30.39
C ALA A 111 9.66 -14.10 31.02
N SER A 112 10.95 -13.97 31.38
CA SER A 112 11.57 -12.72 31.84
C SER A 112 11.67 -11.66 30.74
N LEU A 113 11.57 -12.05 29.47
CA LEU A 113 11.65 -11.13 28.32
C LEU A 113 10.35 -10.38 28.04
N GLY A 114 9.23 -10.72 28.70
CA GLY A 114 7.94 -10.02 28.55
C GLY A 114 7.30 -10.11 27.17
N TYR A 115 7.85 -10.88 26.23
CA TYR A 115 7.34 -11.05 24.87
C TYR A 115 7.02 -12.52 24.61
N SER A 116 5.78 -12.77 24.15
CA SER A 116 5.47 -14.06 23.54
C SER A 116 6.02 -14.06 22.11
N ILE A 117 7.01 -14.90 21.83
CA ILE A 117 7.59 -15.05 20.49
C ILE A 117 6.52 -15.45 19.46
N SER A 118 5.57 -16.27 19.87
CA SER A 118 4.41 -16.63 19.04
C SER A 118 3.59 -15.39 18.63
N GLN A 119 3.33 -14.46 19.55
CA GLN A 119 2.62 -13.21 19.24
C GLN A 119 3.40 -12.32 18.30
N LEU A 120 4.73 -12.24 18.43
CA LEU A 120 5.58 -11.47 17.54
C LEU A 120 5.53 -12.02 16.11
N TYR A 121 5.60 -13.34 15.94
CA TYR A 121 5.47 -13.97 14.63
C TYR A 121 4.08 -13.75 14.04
N THR A 122 3.02 -13.93 14.83
CA THR A 122 1.64 -13.71 14.38
C THR A 122 1.43 -12.27 13.89
N ASN A 123 1.93 -11.28 14.62
CA ASN A 123 1.84 -9.88 14.22
C ASN A 123 2.61 -9.60 12.92
N LYS A 124 3.81 -10.17 12.77
CA LYS A 124 4.60 -10.02 11.53
C LYS A 124 3.91 -10.63 10.32
N ILE A 125 3.32 -11.80 10.49
CA ILE A 125 2.57 -12.48 9.44
C ILE A 125 1.37 -11.64 8.99
N GLY A 126 0.59 -11.13 9.96
CA GLY A 126 -0.56 -10.28 9.67
C GLY A 126 -0.18 -9.01 8.91
N LEU A 127 0.93 -8.37 9.30
CA LEU A 127 1.45 -7.19 8.60
C LEU A 127 1.92 -7.53 7.17
N ALA A 128 2.58 -8.68 6.98
CA ALA A 128 3.06 -9.08 5.66
C ALA A 128 1.90 -9.37 4.68
N LEU A 129 0.81 -9.99 5.17
CA LEU A 129 -0.37 -10.23 4.35
C LEU A 129 -1.12 -8.92 4.03
N ALA A 130 -1.18 -7.99 4.98
CA ALA A 130 -1.77 -6.68 4.74
C ALA A 130 -0.95 -5.87 3.72
N ASP A 131 0.36 -6.00 3.75
CA ASP A 131 1.28 -5.36 2.80
C ASP A 131 1.11 -5.93 1.38
N ASP A 132 0.94 -7.26 1.24
CA ASP A 132 0.66 -7.92 -0.04
C ASP A 132 -0.65 -7.42 -0.67
N LEU A 133 -1.70 -7.21 0.15
CA LEU A 133 -2.94 -6.60 -0.31
C LEU A 133 -2.72 -5.18 -0.84
N ASP A 134 -1.97 -4.37 -0.09
CA ASP A 134 -1.66 -2.98 -0.46
C ASP A 134 -0.89 -2.89 -1.78
N VAL A 135 0.13 -3.74 -1.94
CA VAL A 135 0.89 -3.88 -3.19
C VAL A 135 -0.02 -4.32 -4.33
N SER A 136 -0.94 -5.26 -4.10
CA SER A 136 -1.86 -5.75 -5.12
C SER A 136 -2.81 -4.67 -5.62
N ILE A 137 -3.30 -3.80 -4.73
CA ILE A 137 -4.14 -2.66 -5.11
C ILE A 137 -3.33 -1.63 -5.91
N LEU A 138 -2.12 -1.29 -5.45
CA LEU A 138 -1.27 -0.34 -6.16
C LEU A 138 -0.79 -0.86 -7.53
N ASN A 139 -0.70 -2.18 -7.71
CA ASN A 139 -0.36 -2.81 -8.99
C ASN A 139 -1.45 -2.63 -10.06
N LEU A 140 -2.65 -2.23 -9.71
CA LEU A 140 -3.72 -1.93 -10.66
C LEU A 140 -3.46 -0.68 -11.52
N TRP A 141 -2.36 0.05 -11.25
CA TRP A 141 -1.95 1.18 -12.09
C TRP A 141 -1.89 0.83 -13.59
N SER A 142 -1.60 -0.42 -13.93
CA SER A 142 -1.49 -0.87 -15.31
C SER A 142 -2.82 -0.86 -16.07
N GLY A 143 -3.94 -0.86 -15.35
CA GLY A 143 -5.28 -0.72 -15.90
C GLY A 143 -5.61 0.73 -16.28
N LEU A 144 -5.02 1.71 -15.61
CA LEU A 144 -5.23 3.13 -15.88
C LEU A 144 -4.56 3.55 -17.19
N THR A 145 -5.18 3.21 -18.31
CA THR A 145 -4.61 3.40 -19.64
C THR A 145 -4.89 4.78 -20.23
N THR A 146 -5.99 5.41 -19.83
CA THR A 146 -6.45 6.70 -20.37
C THR A 146 -5.57 7.85 -19.93
N ASN A 147 -5.06 7.85 -18.72
CA ASN A 147 -4.35 8.96 -18.13
C ASN A 147 -2.93 8.58 -17.69
N SER A 148 -1.95 9.01 -18.47
CA SER A 148 -0.54 8.91 -18.10
C SER A 148 0.14 10.25 -18.27
N VAL A 149 1.06 10.58 -17.35
CA VAL A 149 1.87 11.80 -17.35
C VAL A 149 3.30 11.44 -17.00
N GLY A 150 4.24 12.26 -17.45
CA GLY A 150 5.67 12.07 -17.21
C GLY A 150 6.31 11.05 -18.15
N ASP A 151 7.62 10.97 -18.09
CA ASP A 151 8.44 10.09 -18.91
C ASP A 151 9.21 9.11 -18.02
N THR A 152 9.50 7.97 -18.58
CA THR A 152 10.29 6.91 -17.94
C THR A 152 11.79 7.24 -17.82
N ALA A 153 12.25 8.28 -18.54
CA ALA A 153 13.66 8.70 -18.59
C ALA A 153 13.94 10.01 -17.84
N THR A 154 12.91 10.74 -17.38
CA THR A 154 13.05 12.04 -16.73
C THR A 154 12.62 12.02 -15.28
N VAL A 155 13.18 12.94 -14.50
CA VAL A 155 12.77 13.15 -13.10
C VAL A 155 11.42 13.84 -13.04
N LEU A 156 10.64 13.56 -12.02
CA LEU A 156 9.34 14.18 -11.81
C LEU A 156 9.46 15.67 -11.57
N SER A 157 8.77 16.47 -12.38
CA SER A 157 8.76 17.92 -12.35
C SER A 157 7.43 18.48 -11.84
N ASP A 158 7.42 19.76 -11.40
CA ASP A 158 6.20 20.47 -11.01
C ASP A 158 5.18 20.58 -12.18
N ALA A 159 5.67 20.62 -13.42
CA ALA A 159 4.81 20.67 -14.59
C ALA A 159 3.98 19.40 -14.74
N GLU A 160 4.59 18.23 -14.55
CA GLU A 160 3.92 16.93 -14.62
C GLU A 160 2.93 16.73 -13.49
N ILE A 161 3.25 17.21 -12.29
CA ILE A 161 2.32 17.21 -11.14
C ILE A 161 1.06 18.01 -11.48
N ARG A 162 1.24 19.23 -12.03
CA ARG A 162 0.09 20.05 -12.42
C ARG A 162 -0.71 19.46 -13.58
N GLN A 163 -0.06 18.81 -14.55
CA GLN A 163 -0.74 18.08 -15.63
C GLN A 163 -1.57 16.91 -15.10
N ALA A 164 -1.07 16.18 -14.12
CA ALA A 164 -1.83 15.09 -13.50
C ALA A 164 -3.10 15.62 -12.81
N ILE A 165 -2.99 16.75 -12.09
CA ILE A 165 -4.14 17.39 -11.44
C ILE A 165 -5.13 17.90 -12.49
N GLU A 166 -4.64 18.53 -13.57
CA GLU A 166 -5.45 19.06 -14.65
C GLU A 166 -6.28 17.95 -15.31
N LYS A 167 -5.71 16.77 -15.57
CA LYS A 167 -6.43 15.64 -16.16
C LYS A 167 -7.62 15.19 -15.31
N LEU A 168 -7.44 15.05 -13.98
CA LEU A 168 -8.53 14.70 -13.09
C LEU A 168 -9.57 15.81 -12.97
N ALA A 169 -9.14 17.06 -12.91
CA ALA A 169 -10.04 18.21 -12.86
C ALA A 169 -10.87 18.33 -14.13
N THR A 170 -10.27 18.10 -15.31
CA THR A 170 -10.96 18.11 -16.61
C THR A 170 -11.97 16.97 -16.70
N ALA A 171 -11.70 15.82 -16.07
CA ALA A 171 -12.64 14.71 -15.96
C ALA A 171 -13.70 14.92 -14.85
N ASN A 172 -13.75 16.11 -14.24
CA ASN A 172 -14.70 16.51 -13.19
C ASN A 172 -14.67 15.64 -11.93
N PHE A 173 -13.51 15.07 -11.56
CA PHE A 173 -13.34 14.42 -10.28
C PHE A 173 -13.12 15.45 -9.16
N ASP A 174 -13.68 15.17 -7.97
CA ASP A 174 -13.42 16.00 -6.80
C ASP A 174 -12.00 15.77 -6.29
N LEU A 175 -11.15 16.77 -6.41
CA LEU A 175 -9.75 16.72 -5.97
C LEU A 175 -9.60 16.52 -4.46
N ARG A 176 -10.64 16.79 -3.65
CA ARG A 176 -10.64 16.55 -2.21
C ARG A 176 -10.70 15.06 -1.86
N GLU A 177 -11.23 14.26 -2.76
CA GLU A 177 -11.33 12.80 -2.64
C GLU A 177 -10.22 12.07 -3.40
N CYS A 178 -9.22 12.82 -3.88
CA CYS A 178 -8.02 12.29 -4.51
C CYS A 178 -6.87 12.19 -3.53
N ALA A 179 -5.91 11.33 -3.83
CA ALA A 179 -4.66 11.22 -3.08
C ALA A 179 -3.47 10.93 -3.98
N TRP A 180 -2.31 11.42 -3.59
CA TRP A 180 -1.04 11.09 -4.18
C TRP A 180 -0.44 9.85 -3.51
N PHE A 181 0.03 8.92 -4.32
CA PHE A 181 0.84 7.79 -3.88
C PHE A 181 2.19 7.88 -4.57
N LEU A 182 3.23 8.16 -3.80
CA LEU A 182 4.58 8.39 -4.32
C LEU A 182 5.56 7.40 -3.71
N HIS A 183 6.49 6.96 -4.55
CA HIS A 183 7.65 6.22 -4.08
C HIS A 183 8.57 7.15 -3.24
N PRO A 184 9.20 6.66 -2.16
CA PRO A 184 10.10 7.47 -1.33
C PRO A 184 11.17 8.21 -2.12
N TYR A 185 11.73 7.60 -3.15
CA TYR A 185 12.72 8.24 -4.02
C TYR A 185 12.11 9.43 -4.79
N ALA A 186 10.92 9.27 -5.38
CA ALA A 186 10.24 10.35 -6.09
C ALA A 186 9.94 11.54 -5.16
N PHE A 187 9.53 11.25 -3.92
CA PHE A 187 9.24 12.29 -2.95
C PHE A 187 10.51 13.02 -2.48
N TRP A 188 11.48 12.29 -1.90
CA TRP A 188 12.63 12.91 -1.24
C TRP A 188 13.69 13.44 -2.23
N VAL A 189 13.87 12.82 -3.37
CA VAL A 189 14.93 13.19 -4.31
C VAL A 189 14.42 14.07 -5.43
N GLN A 190 13.20 13.86 -5.91
CA GLN A 190 12.68 14.60 -7.06
C GLN A 190 11.80 15.77 -6.62
N ILE A 191 10.72 15.53 -5.87
CA ILE A 191 9.77 16.58 -5.50
C ILE A 191 10.35 17.52 -4.45
N ALA A 192 10.95 16.99 -3.38
CA ALA A 192 11.54 17.83 -2.33
C ALA A 192 12.71 18.68 -2.84
N ALA A 193 13.34 18.33 -3.96
CA ALA A 193 14.40 19.12 -4.58
C ALA A 193 13.90 20.27 -5.45
N VAL A 194 12.58 20.35 -5.74
CA VAL A 194 12.03 21.44 -6.55
C VAL A 194 12.05 22.73 -5.77
N ALA A 195 12.80 23.73 -6.26
CA ALA A 195 13.01 25.01 -5.56
C ALA A 195 11.72 25.70 -5.10
N LYS A 196 10.65 25.61 -5.90
CA LYS A 196 9.34 26.15 -5.56
C LYS A 196 8.76 25.65 -4.24
N TYR A 197 9.13 24.47 -3.79
CA TYR A 197 8.59 23.86 -2.58
C TYR A 197 9.41 24.13 -1.32
N TYR A 198 10.66 24.55 -1.44
CA TYR A 198 11.52 24.84 -0.29
C TYR A 198 12.00 26.30 -0.24
N ASP A 199 11.96 27.04 -1.36
CA ASP A 199 12.41 28.42 -1.42
C ASP A 199 11.25 29.42 -1.25
N MET A 200 11.32 30.22 -0.21
CA MET A 200 10.31 31.22 0.13
C MET A 200 10.16 32.31 -0.94
N SER A 201 11.21 32.62 -1.68
CA SER A 201 11.18 33.58 -2.78
C SER A 201 10.38 33.07 -3.97
N GLN A 202 10.43 31.80 -4.22
CA GLN A 202 9.70 31.10 -5.30
C GLN A 202 8.24 30.80 -4.93
N ALA A 203 7.94 30.66 -3.63
CA ALA A 203 6.62 30.32 -3.12
C ALA A 203 5.65 31.51 -2.98
N GLY A 204 6.01 32.68 -3.48
CA GLY A 204 5.13 33.86 -3.44
C GLY A 204 5.01 34.55 -2.10
N GLY A 205 5.98 34.39 -1.21
CA GLY A 205 6.12 35.18 0.01
C GLY A 205 5.17 34.85 1.17
N THR A 206 4.36 33.80 1.07
CA THR A 206 3.48 33.38 2.15
C THR A 206 4.21 32.37 3.04
N GLY A 207 4.75 32.83 4.17
CA GLY A 207 5.62 32.06 5.08
C GLY A 207 5.04 30.77 5.69
N SER A 208 3.82 30.39 5.36
CA SER A 208 3.18 29.15 5.78
C SER A 208 3.82 27.92 5.13
N PHE A 209 4.23 28.03 3.89
CA PHE A 209 4.79 26.91 3.13
C PHE A 209 6.18 26.47 3.59
N VAL A 210 6.99 27.38 4.09
CA VAL A 210 8.37 27.09 4.52
C VAL A 210 8.42 26.52 5.94
N ARG A 211 7.46 26.86 6.80
CA ARG A 211 7.44 26.42 8.20
C ARG A 211 7.16 24.93 8.37
N GLU A 212 6.46 24.32 7.45
CA GLU A 212 6.02 22.92 7.51
C GLU A 212 6.60 22.04 6.37
N GLY A 213 7.71 22.49 5.79
CA GLY A 213 8.32 21.75 4.67
C GLY A 213 7.44 21.71 3.41
N ASN A 214 6.57 22.71 3.25
CA ASN A 214 5.66 22.91 2.13
C ASN A 214 4.57 21.81 1.91
N PHE A 215 4.53 20.80 2.76
CA PHE A 215 3.62 19.67 2.60
C PHE A 215 2.48 19.66 3.63
N GLY A 216 2.38 20.69 4.49
CA GLY A 216 1.37 20.78 5.54
C GLY A 216 1.59 19.76 6.68
N PRO A 217 0.60 19.59 7.56
CA PRO A 217 0.72 18.70 8.70
C PRO A 217 0.88 17.25 8.26
N MET A 218 1.91 16.60 8.81
CA MET A 218 2.20 15.18 8.56
C MET A 218 1.51 14.29 9.60
N ASP A 219 0.83 13.27 9.15
CA ASP A 219 0.35 12.18 10.03
C ASP A 219 1.12 10.90 9.73
N ALA A 220 2.25 10.76 10.39
CA ALA A 220 3.12 9.61 10.22
C ALA A 220 2.46 8.27 10.61
N SER A 221 1.39 8.30 11.41
CA SER A 221 0.66 7.09 11.81
C SER A 221 -0.14 6.48 10.65
N ARG A 222 -0.62 7.33 9.74
CA ARG A 222 -1.41 6.95 8.56
C ARG A 222 -0.60 6.90 7.26
N GLY A 223 0.72 7.13 7.32
CA GLY A 223 1.56 7.23 6.12
C GLY A 223 1.41 8.56 5.37
N LEU A 224 0.58 9.49 5.86
CA LEU A 224 0.41 10.81 5.29
C LEU A 224 1.68 11.65 5.53
N GLN A 225 2.31 12.09 4.45
CA GLN A 225 3.51 12.94 4.50
C GLN A 225 3.19 14.44 4.31
N GLY A 226 1.91 14.78 4.19
CA GLY A 226 1.44 16.14 4.00
C GLY A 226 0.49 16.28 2.81
N HIS A 227 0.44 17.47 2.23
CA HIS A 227 -0.45 17.80 1.11
C HIS A 227 0.35 18.45 -0.02
N LEU A 228 0.11 18.02 -1.24
CA LEU A 228 0.68 18.61 -2.44
C LEU A 228 -0.46 19.23 -3.27
N TYR A 229 -0.46 20.56 -3.42
CA TYR A 229 -1.56 21.32 -4.02
C TYR A 229 -2.93 21.08 -3.34
N GLY A 230 -2.93 20.89 -2.01
CA GLY A 230 -4.15 20.63 -1.25
C GLY A 230 -4.65 19.18 -1.30
N ILE A 231 -3.98 18.30 -2.04
CA ILE A 231 -4.28 16.87 -2.14
C ILE A 231 -3.38 16.10 -1.18
N PRO A 232 -3.93 15.19 -0.35
CA PRO A 232 -3.13 14.40 0.59
C PRO A 232 -2.09 13.55 -0.13
N LEU A 233 -0.90 13.45 0.46
CA LEU A 233 0.26 12.78 -0.09
C LEU A 233 0.69 11.60 0.78
N PHE A 234 0.63 10.41 0.23
CA PHE A 234 1.12 9.18 0.84
C PHE A 234 2.43 8.75 0.21
N VAL A 235 3.41 8.44 1.05
CA VAL A 235 4.71 7.92 0.61
C VAL A 235 4.82 6.48 1.06
N THR A 236 4.95 5.57 0.10
CA THR A 236 5.06 4.14 0.35
C THR A 236 6.05 3.48 -0.60
N SER A 237 6.79 2.49 -0.08
CA SER A 237 7.67 1.64 -0.89
C SER A 237 6.92 0.59 -1.71
N ASN A 238 5.60 0.44 -1.47
CA ASN A 238 4.74 -0.54 -2.14
C ASN A 238 4.39 -0.14 -3.59
N ILE A 239 4.82 1.05 -4.02
CA ILE A 239 4.67 1.48 -5.40
C ILE A 239 5.54 0.64 -6.31
N VAL A 240 4.92 0.15 -7.37
CA VAL A 240 5.59 -0.71 -8.34
C VAL A 240 6.65 0.05 -9.11
N THR A 241 7.79 -0.58 -9.19
CA THR A 241 8.90 -0.14 -10.01
C THR A 241 9.05 -1.09 -11.21
N SER A 242 9.19 -0.56 -12.39
CA SER A 242 9.47 -1.34 -13.59
C SER A 242 10.84 -0.93 -14.14
N GLY A 243 11.86 -1.73 -13.82
CA GLY A 243 13.24 -1.35 -14.12
C GLY A 243 13.62 -0.04 -13.43
N LEU A 244 14.08 0.94 -14.18
CA LEU A 244 14.43 2.29 -13.68
C LEU A 244 13.24 3.26 -13.62
N THR A 245 12.02 2.79 -13.77
CA THR A 245 10.83 3.64 -13.81
C THR A 245 10.01 3.47 -12.55
N LEU A 246 9.67 4.58 -11.90
CA LEU A 246 8.71 4.67 -10.81
C LEU A 246 7.31 4.94 -11.36
N ARG A 247 6.33 4.18 -10.92
CA ARG A 247 4.93 4.33 -11.31
C ARG A 247 4.15 4.99 -10.18
N ASN A 248 4.39 6.29 -9.99
CA ASN A 248 3.63 7.07 -9.01
C ASN A 248 2.18 7.23 -9.47
N LEU A 249 1.28 7.47 -8.54
CA LEU A 249 -0.15 7.49 -8.82
C LEU A 249 -0.80 8.72 -8.19
N LEU A 250 -1.65 9.40 -8.95
CA LEU A 250 -2.66 10.31 -8.43
C LEU A 250 -4.03 9.69 -8.72
N ALA A 251 -4.77 9.34 -7.69
CA ALA A 251 -6.04 8.64 -7.88
C ALA A 251 -7.14 9.17 -6.97
N HIS A 252 -8.35 9.14 -7.49
CA HIS A 252 -9.58 9.33 -6.73
C HIS A 252 -9.93 8.02 -6.02
N LYS A 253 -10.61 8.09 -4.87
CA LYS A 253 -11.00 6.91 -4.08
C LYS A 253 -11.76 5.83 -4.85
N THR A 254 -12.48 6.20 -5.92
CA THR A 254 -13.25 5.29 -6.77
C THR A 254 -12.45 4.71 -7.94
N ALA A 255 -11.15 4.99 -8.05
CA ALA A 255 -10.32 4.42 -9.11
C ALA A 255 -10.20 2.90 -8.99
N PHE A 256 -9.97 2.43 -7.78
CA PHE A 256 -9.81 1.01 -7.48
C PHE A 256 -10.80 0.55 -6.41
N GLY A 257 -11.19 -0.71 -6.49
CA GLY A 257 -11.97 -1.40 -5.48
C GLY A 257 -11.31 -2.71 -5.08
N TYR A 258 -11.47 -3.08 -3.84
CA TYR A 258 -11.03 -4.37 -3.35
C TYR A 258 -12.09 -4.99 -2.44
N ALA A 259 -12.09 -6.31 -2.35
CA ALA A 259 -12.92 -7.05 -1.42
C ALA A 259 -12.12 -8.18 -0.79
N THR A 260 -12.36 -8.44 0.49
CA THR A 260 -11.83 -9.58 1.21
C THR A 260 -12.94 -10.53 1.60
N GLN A 261 -12.71 -11.83 1.48
CA GLN A 261 -13.70 -12.88 1.76
C GLN A 261 -13.16 -13.93 2.71
N THR A 262 -12.34 -13.54 3.65
CA THR A 262 -11.74 -14.48 4.58
C THR A 262 -12.80 -15.03 5.54
N PRO A 263 -12.85 -16.35 5.76
CA PRO A 263 -13.80 -16.97 6.67
C PRO A 263 -13.74 -16.35 8.08
N GLY A 264 -14.90 -16.07 8.67
CA GLY A 264 -15.01 -15.43 9.99
C GLY A 264 -15.12 -13.91 9.94
N GLY A 265 -15.18 -13.28 8.75
CA GLY A 265 -15.41 -11.82 8.59
C GLY A 265 -14.23 -10.94 9.00
N GLN A 266 -13.07 -11.52 9.27
CA GLN A 266 -11.83 -10.80 9.56
C GLN A 266 -11.06 -10.57 8.27
N ARG A 267 -10.26 -9.49 8.20
CA ARG A 267 -9.39 -9.26 7.03
C ARG A 267 -8.32 -10.34 6.89
N VAL A 268 -7.74 -10.76 8.00
CA VAL A 268 -6.74 -11.84 8.05
C VAL A 268 -7.21 -12.86 9.07
N ARG A 269 -7.30 -14.12 8.67
CA ARG A 269 -7.61 -15.23 9.57
C ARG A 269 -6.30 -15.83 10.09
N VAL A 270 -6.22 -16.07 11.39
CA VAL A 270 -5.08 -16.76 12.02
C VAL A 270 -5.59 -17.99 12.71
N GLN A 271 -5.00 -19.15 12.40
CA GLN A 271 -5.30 -20.44 13.03
C GLN A 271 -4.02 -21.06 13.55
N SER A 272 -4.11 -21.68 14.73
CA SER A 272 -2.98 -22.37 15.33
C SER A 272 -3.45 -23.74 15.80
N GLU A 273 -2.72 -24.78 15.43
CA GLU A 273 -3.03 -26.17 15.77
C GLU A 273 -1.76 -26.92 16.15
N ASN A 274 -1.89 -27.81 17.14
CA ASN A 274 -0.82 -28.73 17.51
C ASN A 274 -0.92 -29.97 16.62
N VAL A 275 0.13 -30.24 15.85
CA VAL A 275 0.22 -31.40 14.98
C VAL A 275 1.05 -32.48 15.66
N ILE A 276 0.36 -33.51 16.15
CA ILE A 276 0.95 -34.59 16.96
C ILE A 276 2.00 -35.38 16.17
N GLU A 277 1.78 -35.56 14.85
CA GLU A 277 2.70 -36.31 13.98
C GLU A 277 4.10 -35.65 13.91
N PHE A 278 4.16 -34.34 14.05
CA PHE A 278 5.42 -33.57 13.97
C PHE A 278 5.88 -33.03 15.33
N LEU A 279 5.16 -33.31 16.41
CA LEU A 279 5.40 -32.78 17.78
C LEU A 279 5.68 -31.24 17.69
N SER A 280 4.75 -30.53 17.07
CA SER A 280 4.94 -29.12 16.74
C SER A 280 3.61 -28.36 16.73
N ASN A 281 3.68 -27.07 17.00
CA ASN A 281 2.57 -26.15 16.81
C ASN A 281 2.70 -25.48 15.45
N VAL A 282 1.66 -25.59 14.62
CA VAL A 282 1.57 -24.95 13.30
C VAL A 282 0.62 -23.76 13.40
N THR A 283 1.11 -22.59 13.08
CA THR A 283 0.31 -21.36 12.98
C THR A 283 0.23 -20.95 11.51
N VAL A 284 -0.99 -20.86 11.00
CA VAL A 284 -1.27 -20.44 9.63
C VAL A 284 -2.09 -19.16 9.68
N ALA A 285 -1.65 -18.15 8.96
CA ALA A 285 -2.46 -16.98 8.66
C ALA A 285 -2.75 -16.93 7.17
N ASP A 286 -3.99 -16.64 6.81
CA ASP A 286 -4.43 -16.58 5.43
C ASP A 286 -5.33 -15.38 5.17
N LEU A 287 -5.33 -14.97 3.89
CA LEU A 287 -6.12 -13.85 3.37
C LEU A 287 -6.64 -14.24 1.99
N ILE A 288 -7.95 -14.10 1.79
CA ILE A 288 -8.60 -14.27 0.49
C ILE A 288 -9.10 -12.91 0.04
N TYR A 289 -8.69 -12.47 -1.14
CA TYR A 289 -9.07 -11.16 -1.64
C TYR A 289 -9.16 -11.11 -3.17
N GLY A 290 -9.80 -10.06 -3.65
CA GLY A 290 -9.76 -9.60 -5.03
C GLY A 290 -9.60 -8.09 -5.07
N ALA A 291 -8.96 -7.59 -6.10
CA ALA A 291 -8.86 -6.17 -6.37
C ALA A 291 -9.03 -5.93 -7.86
N THR A 292 -9.73 -4.87 -8.22
CA THR A 292 -9.97 -4.49 -9.61
C THR A 292 -9.99 -2.98 -9.77
N GLU A 293 -9.72 -2.55 -10.97
CA GLU A 293 -9.97 -1.18 -11.37
C GLU A 293 -11.48 -0.98 -11.55
N LEU A 294 -12.01 0.08 -10.94
CA LEU A 294 -13.42 0.45 -11.08
C LEU A 294 -13.63 1.50 -12.19
N ARG A 295 -12.68 2.43 -12.32
CA ARG A 295 -12.80 3.53 -13.30
C ARG A 295 -11.43 3.97 -13.81
N ASP A 296 -11.14 3.73 -15.08
CA ASP A 296 -9.89 4.12 -15.75
C ASP A 296 -9.62 5.64 -15.67
N GLY A 297 -10.64 6.45 -15.92
CA GLY A 297 -10.50 7.91 -15.86
C GLY A 297 -10.29 8.51 -14.47
N ALA A 298 -10.49 7.75 -13.39
CA ALA A 298 -10.38 8.22 -12.00
C ALA A 298 -8.96 8.20 -11.45
N GLY A 299 -7.97 7.77 -12.23
CA GLY A 299 -6.57 7.76 -11.83
C GLY A 299 -5.66 8.29 -12.93
N VAL A 300 -4.50 8.77 -12.53
CA VAL A 300 -3.42 9.22 -13.40
C VAL A 300 -2.13 8.57 -12.98
N VAL A 301 -1.51 7.84 -13.88
CA VAL A 301 -0.17 7.28 -13.66
C VAL A 301 0.88 8.34 -13.94
N VAL A 302 1.72 8.61 -12.96
CA VAL A 302 2.79 9.61 -13.08
C VAL A 302 4.14 8.89 -13.10
N ASN A 303 4.69 8.78 -14.29
CA ASN A 303 5.95 8.10 -14.51
C ASN A 303 7.12 9.02 -14.17
N SER A 304 8.15 8.45 -13.57
CA SER A 304 9.41 9.15 -13.38
C SER A 304 10.59 8.18 -13.38
N ALA A 305 11.75 8.65 -13.81
CA ALA A 305 12.98 7.87 -13.76
C ALA A 305 13.49 7.72 -12.33
N SER A 306 14.08 6.58 -12.03
CA SER A 306 14.87 6.36 -10.81
C SER A 306 16.30 6.02 -11.18
N ALA A 307 17.22 6.91 -10.92
CA ALA A 307 18.65 6.65 -11.16
C ALA A 307 19.25 5.60 -10.19
N PHE A 308 18.52 5.19 -9.15
CA PHE A 308 19.03 4.35 -8.06
C PHE A 308 18.63 2.88 -8.12
N ILE A 309 17.68 2.49 -8.97
CA ILE A 309 17.15 1.11 -8.98
C ILE A 309 17.98 0.16 -9.85
N GLY A 310 19.13 0.59 -10.33
CA GLY A 310 20.00 -0.20 -11.22
C GLY A 310 21.47 -0.35 -10.78
N SER A 311 21.79 -0.03 -9.53
CA SER A 311 23.16 -0.22 -9.00
C SER A 311 23.19 -1.30 -7.94
#